data_f5795bf7c78f29fe2f36683ef92776a2
#
_entry.id   f5795bf7c78f29fe2f36683ef92776a2
#
_cell.length_a   1.000
_cell.length_b   1.000
_cell.length_c   1.000
_cell.angle_alpha   90.00
_cell.angle_beta   90.00
_cell.angle_gamma   90.00
#
_symmetry.space_group_name_H-M   'P 1'
#
loop_
_entity.id
_entity.type
_entity.pdbx_description
1 polymer ?
#
loop_
_entity_poly.entity_id
_entity_poly.type
_entity_poly.pdbx_seq_one_letter_code
_entity_poly.pdbx_strand_id
1 'polypeptide(L)'
;MKKLVVLGLAMAMTASMVSGVSALPVQAADGEGLKVALLLSGAANDQGWNQTAYEGTQKACEKYGYELAYTENVEVADISAAFADYASAGYDVVIGHGYEFGDPALEVAETYPDTKFICTEADASADNVASYVMACEQSAYVVGIIAASMTESDKLGAIGPIPGDSLVKIINGYEDGAKSVNPDIEVQTAWTNSFVDTQLAQEAAKAMIDNGVDVIKHCANACGNGAMAAAVDAGIWCQGDSYDQSSLAPDNILDSALYNLDVVLDTALGSIADGSFEGEVYNLGMADGAVEVLLSDNLPEDVKATAQDAIDKIVSGEIEVERDYTLRD
;
A
#
# COMPACT_ATOMS: atom_id res chain seq x y z
N MET A 1 -31.30 -50.16 -57.51
CA MET A 1 -30.43 -49.05 -57.09
C MET A 1 -31.18 -48.18 -56.05
N LYS A 2 -31.05 -48.47 -54.85
CA LYS A 2 -31.63 -47.66 -53.70
C LYS A 2 -30.50 -47.28 -52.80
N LYS A 3 -30.24 -45.98 -52.67
CA LYS A 3 -29.23 -45.43 -51.80
C LYS A 3 -29.77 -45.38 -50.34
N LEU A 4 -29.04 -46.00 -49.43
CA LEU A 4 -29.28 -45.92 -48.02
C LEU A 4 -28.72 -44.58 -47.51
N VAL A 5 -29.56 -43.79 -46.83
CA VAL A 5 -29.14 -42.60 -46.06
C VAL A 5 -29.03 -43.01 -44.60
N VAL A 6 -27.81 -42.92 -44.04
CA VAL A 6 -27.57 -43.13 -42.62
C VAL A 6 -27.69 -41.78 -41.94
N LEU A 7 -28.66 -41.68 -41.02
CA LEU A 7 -28.86 -40.53 -40.17
C LEU A 7 -27.95 -40.64 -38.92
N GLY A 8 -26.91 -39.82 -38.83
CA GLY A 8 -26.07 -39.75 -37.67
C GLY A 8 -26.71 -38.85 -36.60
N LEU A 9 -26.96 -39.45 -35.44
CA LEU A 9 -27.45 -38.75 -34.22
C LEU A 9 -26.28 -38.00 -33.60
N ALA A 10 -26.29 -36.66 -33.64
CA ALA A 10 -25.35 -35.83 -32.94
C ALA A 10 -25.78 -35.69 -31.47
N MET A 11 -25.01 -36.27 -30.55
CA MET A 11 -25.14 -36.07 -29.13
C MET A 11 -24.55 -34.70 -28.75
N ALA A 12 -25.40 -33.76 -28.36
CA ALA A 12 -24.96 -32.48 -27.81
C ALA A 12 -24.42 -32.70 -26.38
N MET A 13 -23.10 -32.63 -26.21
CA MET A 13 -22.48 -32.47 -24.91
C MET A 13 -22.63 -31.00 -24.49
N THR A 14 -23.40 -30.76 -23.45
CA THR A 14 -23.41 -29.49 -22.74
C THR A 14 -22.09 -29.34 -21.96
N ALA A 15 -21.15 -28.56 -22.48
CA ALA A 15 -20.00 -28.15 -21.73
C ALA A 15 -20.45 -27.11 -20.70
N SER A 16 -20.31 -27.45 -19.42
CA SER A 16 -20.40 -26.49 -18.30
C SER A 16 -19.25 -25.50 -18.44
N MET A 17 -19.56 -24.23 -18.66
CA MET A 17 -18.56 -23.16 -18.60
C MET A 17 -18.17 -23.00 -17.13
N VAL A 18 -16.98 -23.48 -16.79
CA VAL A 18 -16.25 -23.02 -15.63
C VAL A 18 -15.77 -21.62 -16.01
N SER A 19 -16.19 -20.62 -15.23
CA SER A 19 -15.73 -19.24 -15.38
C SER A 19 -14.26 -19.20 -14.99
N GLY A 20 -13.36 -19.40 -15.93
CA GLY A 20 -11.93 -19.25 -15.74
C GLY A 20 -11.61 -17.76 -15.57
N VAL A 21 -10.92 -17.43 -14.51
CA VAL A 21 -10.23 -16.15 -14.33
C VAL A 21 -9.34 -15.96 -15.56
N SER A 22 -9.62 -14.94 -16.37
CA SER A 22 -8.85 -14.65 -17.57
C SER A 22 -7.60 -13.88 -17.16
N ALA A 23 -6.48 -14.58 -16.95
CA ALA A 23 -5.17 -13.93 -16.98
C ALA A 23 -4.95 -13.40 -18.41
N LEU A 24 -4.82 -12.09 -18.57
CA LEU A 24 -4.44 -11.47 -19.83
C LEU A 24 -2.92 -11.66 -19.99
N PRO A 25 -2.43 -12.35 -21.04
CA PRO A 25 -1.00 -12.50 -21.22
C PRO A 25 -0.38 -11.14 -21.57
N VAL A 26 0.53 -10.67 -20.74
CA VAL A 26 1.51 -9.68 -21.14
C VAL A 26 2.42 -10.35 -22.17
N GLN A 27 2.64 -9.71 -23.30
CA GLN A 27 3.43 -10.23 -24.40
C GLN A 27 4.88 -10.37 -23.96
N ALA A 28 5.36 -11.60 -23.77
CA ALA A 28 6.73 -11.92 -23.38
C ALA A 28 7.73 -11.33 -24.39
N ALA A 29 8.74 -10.65 -23.88
CA ALA A 29 9.95 -10.39 -24.65
C ALA A 29 10.75 -11.70 -24.71
N ASP A 30 11.15 -12.12 -25.91
CA ASP A 30 11.99 -13.31 -26.12
C ASP A 30 13.37 -13.11 -25.47
N GLY A 31 13.54 -13.58 -24.23
CA GLY A 31 14.79 -13.55 -23.47
C GLY A 31 14.70 -14.46 -22.25
N GLU A 32 15.81 -15.15 -21.91
CA GLU A 32 15.94 -16.06 -20.76
C GLU A 32 15.90 -15.30 -19.40
N GLY A 33 14.83 -14.53 -19.16
CA GLY A 33 14.61 -13.85 -17.87
C GLY A 33 13.86 -14.71 -16.88
N LEU A 34 14.03 -14.43 -15.57
CA LEU A 34 13.23 -15.06 -14.53
C LEU A 34 11.74 -14.69 -14.73
N LYS A 35 10.86 -15.61 -14.32
CA LYS A 35 9.41 -15.41 -14.36
C LYS A 35 8.92 -14.90 -13.00
N VAL A 36 8.32 -13.74 -13.01
CA VAL A 36 7.74 -13.08 -11.84
C VAL A 36 6.22 -13.06 -11.97
N ALA A 37 5.52 -13.44 -10.92
CA ALA A 37 4.07 -13.26 -10.81
C ALA A 37 3.74 -12.28 -9.69
N LEU A 38 2.72 -11.43 -9.91
CA LEU A 38 2.19 -10.50 -8.92
C LEU A 38 0.73 -10.84 -8.61
N LEU A 39 0.42 -11.02 -7.34
CA LEU A 39 -0.93 -11.22 -6.82
C LEU A 39 -1.42 -9.93 -6.16
N LEU A 40 -2.59 -9.46 -6.58
CA LEU A 40 -3.22 -8.22 -6.11
C LEU A 40 -4.61 -8.53 -5.52
N SER A 41 -4.92 -7.95 -4.37
CA SER A 41 -6.26 -8.07 -3.75
C SER A 41 -7.34 -7.23 -4.45
N GLY A 42 -6.93 -6.27 -5.29
CA GLY A 42 -7.82 -5.41 -6.06
C GLY A 42 -7.40 -5.29 -7.52
N ALA A 43 -8.02 -4.34 -8.24
CA ALA A 43 -7.73 -4.11 -9.64
C ALA A 43 -6.38 -3.41 -9.83
N ALA A 44 -5.60 -3.83 -10.84
CA ALA A 44 -4.31 -3.24 -11.18
C ALA A 44 -4.38 -1.77 -11.67
N ASN A 45 -5.58 -1.23 -11.84
CA ASN A 45 -5.85 0.15 -12.27
C ASN A 45 -6.77 0.90 -11.28
N ASP A 46 -6.69 0.57 -10.00
CA ASP A 46 -7.53 1.15 -8.93
C ASP A 46 -7.22 2.62 -8.59
N GLN A 47 -6.25 3.22 -9.27
CA GLN A 47 -5.72 4.56 -9.01
C GLN A 47 -5.17 4.72 -7.58
N GLY A 48 -4.66 3.64 -6.98
CA GLY A 48 -4.18 3.61 -5.61
C GLY A 48 -3.20 2.46 -5.35
N TRP A 49 -3.43 1.73 -4.27
CA TRP A 49 -2.55 0.73 -3.70
C TRP A 49 -2.13 -0.38 -4.69
N ASN A 50 -3.09 -1.01 -5.38
CA ASN A 50 -2.79 -2.10 -6.30
C ASN A 50 -2.13 -1.61 -7.60
N GLN A 51 -2.56 -0.46 -8.13
CA GLN A 51 -1.94 0.12 -9.32
C GLN A 51 -0.48 0.47 -9.08
N THR A 52 -0.15 1.08 -7.94
CA THR A 52 1.23 1.46 -7.61
C THR A 52 2.14 0.23 -7.50
N ALA A 53 1.63 -0.88 -6.92
CA ALA A 53 2.37 -2.14 -6.86
C ALA A 53 2.57 -2.75 -8.24
N TYR A 54 1.54 -2.74 -9.09
CA TYR A 54 1.64 -3.24 -10.45
C TYR A 54 2.68 -2.45 -11.27
N GLU A 55 2.60 -1.12 -11.25
CA GLU A 55 3.54 -0.25 -11.98
C GLU A 55 4.98 -0.38 -11.44
N GLY A 56 5.14 -0.48 -10.12
CA GLY A 56 6.46 -0.70 -9.49
C GLY A 56 7.06 -2.05 -9.87
N THR A 57 6.26 -3.13 -9.82
CA THR A 57 6.70 -4.46 -10.24
C THR A 57 7.05 -4.48 -11.72
N GLN A 58 6.25 -3.83 -12.57
CA GLN A 58 6.53 -3.75 -14.00
C GLN A 58 7.87 -3.05 -14.28
N LYS A 59 8.11 -1.89 -13.65
CA LYS A 59 9.38 -1.16 -13.80
C LYS A 59 10.57 -2.01 -13.36
N ALA A 60 10.46 -2.70 -12.22
CA ALA A 60 11.54 -3.55 -11.73
C ALA A 60 11.78 -4.75 -12.65
N CYS A 61 10.73 -5.41 -13.15
CA CYS A 61 10.84 -6.49 -14.12
C CYS A 61 11.51 -6.01 -15.43
N GLU A 62 11.12 -4.85 -15.95
CA GLU A 62 11.76 -4.25 -17.14
C GLU A 62 13.25 -3.97 -16.89
N LYS A 63 13.61 -3.44 -15.70
CA LYS A 63 14.99 -3.14 -15.33
C LYS A 63 15.88 -4.38 -15.27
N TYR A 64 15.37 -5.48 -14.73
CA TYR A 64 16.14 -6.71 -14.54
C TYR A 64 15.95 -7.73 -15.68
N GLY A 65 15.11 -7.46 -16.66
CA GLY A 65 14.83 -8.35 -17.79
C GLY A 65 13.99 -9.57 -17.41
N TYR A 66 13.07 -9.41 -16.46
CA TYR A 66 12.16 -10.47 -16.00
C TYR A 66 10.82 -10.45 -16.76
N GLU A 67 10.21 -11.62 -16.88
CA GLU A 67 8.85 -11.76 -17.44
C GLU A 67 7.83 -11.55 -16.33
N LEU A 68 6.87 -10.61 -16.50
CA LEU A 68 5.82 -10.36 -15.53
C LEU A 68 4.48 -10.96 -15.95
N ALA A 69 3.86 -11.73 -15.06
CA ALA A 69 2.43 -12.03 -15.07
C ALA A 69 1.78 -11.50 -13.79
N TYR A 70 0.46 -11.29 -13.82
CA TYR A 70 -0.24 -10.89 -12.60
C TYR A 70 -1.66 -11.46 -12.55
N THR A 71 -2.19 -11.55 -11.34
CA THR A 71 -3.61 -11.84 -11.07
C THR A 71 -4.15 -10.78 -10.15
N GLU A 72 -5.25 -10.16 -10.56
CA GLU A 72 -5.95 -9.12 -9.80
C GLU A 72 -7.24 -9.67 -9.17
N ASN A 73 -7.75 -8.96 -8.13
CA ASN A 73 -8.96 -9.33 -7.40
C ASN A 73 -8.87 -10.75 -6.79
N VAL A 74 -7.72 -11.08 -6.19
CA VAL A 74 -7.50 -12.34 -5.47
C VAL A 74 -8.22 -12.24 -4.12
N GLU A 75 -9.25 -13.05 -3.95
CA GLU A 75 -9.96 -13.12 -2.67
C GLU A 75 -9.10 -13.82 -1.61
N VAL A 76 -9.26 -13.45 -0.34
CA VAL A 76 -8.46 -13.99 0.77
C VAL A 76 -8.47 -15.53 0.81
N ALA A 77 -9.63 -16.14 0.52
CA ALA A 77 -9.77 -17.60 0.50
C ALA A 77 -9.01 -18.30 -0.63
N ASP A 78 -8.62 -17.56 -1.67
CA ASP A 78 -7.98 -18.10 -2.88
C ASP A 78 -6.46 -17.82 -2.93
N ILE A 79 -5.90 -17.08 -1.96
CA ILE A 79 -4.50 -16.65 -1.97
C ILE A 79 -3.53 -17.84 -2.03
N SER A 80 -3.68 -18.85 -1.15
CA SER A 80 -2.80 -20.05 -1.15
C SER A 80 -2.86 -20.78 -2.49
N ALA A 81 -4.05 -20.88 -3.10
CA ALA A 81 -4.20 -21.51 -4.41
C ALA A 81 -3.50 -20.72 -5.50
N ALA A 82 -3.64 -19.38 -5.50
CA ALA A 82 -2.99 -18.50 -6.48
C ALA A 82 -1.45 -18.58 -6.39
N PHE A 83 -0.87 -18.58 -5.19
CA PHE A 83 0.56 -18.80 -4.99
C PHE A 83 1.01 -20.17 -5.55
N ALA A 84 0.28 -21.25 -5.20
CA ALA A 84 0.61 -22.61 -5.64
C ALA A 84 0.48 -22.77 -7.17
N ASP A 85 -0.49 -22.12 -7.80
CA ASP A 85 -0.69 -22.18 -9.25
C ASP A 85 0.52 -21.59 -9.99
N TYR A 86 1.02 -20.41 -9.60
CA TYR A 86 2.21 -19.82 -10.20
C TYR A 86 3.48 -20.62 -9.90
N ALA A 87 3.69 -21.04 -8.65
CA ALA A 87 4.85 -21.86 -8.29
C ALA A 87 4.87 -23.17 -9.06
N SER A 88 3.72 -23.88 -9.17
CA SER A 88 3.61 -25.14 -9.95
C SER A 88 3.79 -24.92 -11.46
N ALA A 89 3.49 -23.73 -11.98
CA ALA A 89 3.70 -23.35 -13.37
C ALA A 89 5.16 -22.98 -13.67
N GLY A 90 6.05 -23.02 -12.66
CA GLY A 90 7.48 -22.77 -12.81
C GLY A 90 7.83 -21.29 -12.85
N TYR A 91 7.13 -20.47 -12.08
CA TYR A 91 7.54 -19.09 -11.80
C TYR A 91 8.65 -19.10 -10.73
N ASP A 92 9.67 -18.27 -10.95
CA ASP A 92 10.83 -18.18 -10.09
C ASP A 92 10.53 -17.33 -8.84
N VAL A 93 9.70 -16.29 -9.01
CA VAL A 93 9.29 -15.37 -7.95
C VAL A 93 7.78 -15.16 -8.00
N VAL A 94 7.11 -15.25 -6.84
CA VAL A 94 5.69 -14.88 -6.72
C VAL A 94 5.55 -13.84 -5.62
N ILE A 95 5.01 -12.67 -5.99
CA ILE A 95 4.81 -11.52 -5.11
C ILE A 95 3.35 -11.48 -4.67
N GLY A 96 3.09 -11.46 -3.38
CA GLY A 96 1.79 -11.17 -2.77
C GLY A 96 1.75 -9.74 -2.24
N HIS A 97 0.84 -8.91 -2.74
CA HIS A 97 0.76 -7.51 -2.37
C HIS A 97 -0.31 -7.23 -1.33
N GLY A 98 0.12 -7.15 -0.06
CA GLY A 98 -0.70 -6.90 1.11
C GLY A 98 -0.35 -7.84 2.28
N TYR A 99 -0.70 -7.43 3.49
CA TYR A 99 -0.41 -8.19 4.71
C TYR A 99 -1.10 -9.57 4.72
N GLU A 100 -2.24 -9.69 4.07
CA GLU A 100 -3.04 -10.93 3.98
C GLU A 100 -2.35 -12.05 3.20
N PHE A 101 -1.32 -11.72 2.44
CA PHE A 101 -0.54 -12.69 1.64
C PHE A 101 0.54 -13.41 2.45
N GLY A 102 0.90 -12.93 3.65
CA GLY A 102 2.03 -13.45 4.44
C GLY A 102 1.86 -14.91 4.85
N ASP A 103 0.83 -15.25 5.62
CA ASP A 103 0.57 -16.62 6.09
C ASP A 103 0.36 -17.60 4.93
N PRO A 104 -0.42 -17.28 3.87
CA PRO A 104 -0.53 -18.12 2.70
C PRO A 104 0.80 -18.39 1.97
N ALA A 105 1.68 -17.38 1.91
CA ALA A 105 3.01 -17.55 1.31
C ALA A 105 3.85 -18.55 2.10
N LEU A 106 3.87 -18.49 3.45
CA LEU A 106 4.55 -19.45 4.31
C LEU A 106 4.05 -20.87 4.09
N GLU A 107 2.73 -21.07 4.02
CA GLU A 107 2.11 -22.38 3.78
C GLU A 107 2.56 -22.99 2.44
N VAL A 108 2.54 -22.20 1.37
CA VAL A 108 2.86 -22.68 0.02
C VAL A 108 4.37 -22.88 -0.17
N ALA A 109 5.19 -22.02 0.46
CA ALA A 109 6.65 -22.05 0.36
C ALA A 109 7.27 -23.38 0.81
N GLU A 110 6.67 -24.08 1.78
CA GLU A 110 7.11 -25.40 2.23
C GLU A 110 7.06 -26.44 1.08
N THR A 111 6.11 -26.31 0.16
CA THR A 111 5.92 -27.24 -0.95
C THR A 111 6.78 -26.86 -2.17
N TYR A 112 7.14 -25.59 -2.32
CA TYR A 112 7.86 -25.04 -3.48
C TYR A 112 9.16 -24.35 -3.06
N PRO A 113 10.18 -25.08 -2.55
CA PRO A 113 11.40 -24.49 -1.99
C PRO A 113 12.28 -23.77 -3.02
N ASP A 114 12.11 -24.05 -4.31
CA ASP A 114 12.87 -23.42 -5.39
C ASP A 114 12.26 -22.06 -5.83
N THR A 115 10.98 -21.81 -5.53
CA THR A 115 10.30 -20.54 -5.80
C THR A 115 10.53 -19.58 -4.65
N LYS A 116 10.84 -18.30 -4.97
CA LYS A 116 10.92 -17.22 -3.99
C LYS A 116 9.56 -16.56 -3.85
N PHE A 117 9.12 -16.33 -2.62
CA PHE A 117 7.90 -15.64 -2.29
C PHE A 117 8.23 -14.29 -1.65
N ILE A 118 7.68 -13.23 -2.18
CA ILE A 118 7.84 -11.87 -1.66
C ILE A 118 6.47 -11.37 -1.24
N CYS A 119 6.36 -10.85 0.00
CA CYS A 119 5.14 -10.22 0.49
C CYS A 119 5.41 -8.76 0.80
N THR A 120 4.48 -7.87 0.49
CA THR A 120 4.53 -6.49 0.96
C THR A 120 3.65 -6.33 2.19
N GLU A 121 4.07 -5.48 3.14
CA GLU A 121 3.33 -5.16 4.38
C GLU A 121 2.97 -6.38 5.25
N ALA A 122 3.65 -7.53 5.08
CA ALA A 122 3.46 -8.73 5.88
C ALA A 122 4.61 -8.91 6.89
N ASP A 123 4.35 -9.69 7.94
CA ASP A 123 5.36 -10.12 8.94
C ASP A 123 5.61 -11.63 8.78
N ALA A 124 6.05 -12.03 7.58
CA ALA A 124 6.26 -13.41 7.20
C ALA A 124 7.67 -13.63 6.65
N SER A 125 8.41 -14.59 7.16
CA SER A 125 9.75 -14.94 6.67
C SER A 125 10.05 -16.43 6.81
N ALA A 126 10.73 -16.99 5.81
CA ALA A 126 11.28 -18.35 5.76
C ALA A 126 12.41 -18.37 4.73
N ASP A 127 13.17 -19.45 4.60
CA ASP A 127 14.33 -19.55 3.69
C ASP A 127 14.06 -19.04 2.25
N ASN A 128 12.82 -19.15 1.79
CA ASN A 128 12.37 -18.71 0.47
C ASN A 128 11.18 -17.72 0.52
N VAL A 129 10.87 -17.13 1.69
CA VAL A 129 9.84 -16.11 1.88
C VAL A 129 10.47 -14.87 2.50
N ALA A 130 10.33 -13.72 1.85
CA ALA A 130 10.73 -12.43 2.40
C ALA A 130 9.56 -11.45 2.41
N SER A 131 9.47 -10.64 3.44
CA SER A 131 8.51 -9.54 3.52
C SER A 131 9.22 -8.19 3.45
N TYR A 132 8.60 -7.24 2.74
CA TYR A 132 9.08 -5.87 2.61
C TYR A 132 8.01 -4.92 3.15
N VAL A 133 8.30 -4.29 4.27
CA VAL A 133 7.38 -3.43 5.04
C VAL A 133 7.86 -2.00 4.97
N MET A 134 6.98 -1.09 4.60
CA MET A 134 7.29 0.34 4.61
C MET A 134 7.17 0.91 6.03
N ALA A 135 8.13 1.73 6.41
CA ALA A 135 8.11 2.46 7.68
C ALA A 135 7.24 3.73 7.57
N CYS A 136 5.95 3.54 7.23
CA CYS A 136 4.99 4.63 7.03
C CYS A 136 4.80 5.49 8.29
N GLU A 137 5.09 4.93 9.48
CA GLU A 137 5.13 5.67 10.74
C GLU A 137 6.15 6.82 10.72
N GLN A 138 7.22 6.72 9.95
CA GLN A 138 8.23 7.79 9.81
C GLN A 138 7.68 9.00 9.08
N SER A 139 7.00 8.80 7.93
CA SER A 139 6.35 9.91 7.22
C SER A 139 5.19 10.49 8.04
N ALA A 140 4.42 9.63 8.71
CA ALA A 140 3.34 10.07 9.58
C ALA A 140 3.83 10.93 10.75
N TYR A 141 4.99 10.60 11.34
CA TYR A 141 5.62 11.40 12.38
C TYR A 141 5.95 12.84 11.90
N VAL A 142 6.55 12.96 10.71
CA VAL A 142 6.84 14.27 10.11
C VAL A 142 5.55 15.04 9.80
N VAL A 143 4.55 14.35 9.25
CA VAL A 143 3.22 14.91 8.97
C VAL A 143 2.53 15.40 10.26
N GLY A 144 2.71 14.69 11.38
CA GLY A 144 2.27 15.11 12.71
C GLY A 144 2.96 16.39 13.20
N ILE A 145 4.28 16.52 12.99
CA ILE A 145 5.05 17.74 13.31
C ILE A 145 4.49 18.93 12.50
N ILE A 146 4.20 18.74 11.21
CA ILE A 146 3.63 19.78 10.36
C ILE A 146 2.26 20.19 10.89
N ALA A 147 1.38 19.24 11.18
CA ALA A 147 0.05 19.51 11.71
C ALA A 147 0.08 20.31 13.01
N ALA A 148 0.95 19.91 13.95
CA ALA A 148 1.14 20.61 15.22
C ALA A 148 1.69 22.04 15.05
N SER A 149 2.46 22.28 14.01
CA SER A 149 3.01 23.60 13.70
C SER A 149 1.99 24.52 13.00
N MET A 150 0.91 23.96 12.43
CA MET A 150 -0.09 24.67 11.64
C MET A 150 -1.44 24.82 12.33
N THR A 151 -1.75 24.00 13.34
CA THR A 151 -3.01 24.10 14.10
C THR A 151 -3.07 25.37 14.93
N GLU A 152 -4.25 25.99 15.00
CA GLU A 152 -4.57 27.10 15.90
C GLU A 152 -5.43 26.64 17.10
N SER A 153 -6.02 25.43 16.99
CA SER A 153 -6.94 24.88 17.98
C SER A 153 -6.31 23.89 18.94
N ASP A 154 -5.07 23.42 18.67
CA ASP A 154 -4.42 22.29 19.33
C ASP A 154 -5.22 20.96 19.19
N LYS A 155 -6.11 20.87 18.19
CA LYS A 155 -6.93 19.68 17.90
C LYS A 155 -6.74 19.22 16.48
N LEU A 156 -6.28 17.98 16.36
CA LEU A 156 -6.03 17.33 15.09
C LEU A 156 -7.00 16.16 14.86
N GLY A 157 -7.29 15.86 13.61
CA GLY A 157 -8.09 14.70 13.21
C GLY A 157 -7.26 13.68 12.45
N ALA A 158 -7.44 12.39 12.77
CA ALA A 158 -6.85 11.27 12.05
C ALA A 158 -7.95 10.28 11.63
N ILE A 159 -8.05 9.97 10.35
CA ILE A 159 -9.11 9.11 9.80
C ILE A 159 -8.47 7.91 9.11
N GLY A 160 -8.74 6.72 9.63
CA GLY A 160 -8.33 5.44 9.07
C GLY A 160 -9.49 4.59 8.57
N PRO A 161 -9.24 3.55 7.74
CA PRO A 161 -10.29 2.66 7.25
C PRO A 161 -10.66 1.60 8.27
N ILE A 162 -9.69 0.87 8.81
CA ILE A 162 -9.84 -0.18 9.82
C ILE A 162 -8.65 -0.13 10.79
N PRO A 163 -8.79 -0.55 12.05
CA PRO A 163 -7.69 -0.56 13.02
C PRO A 163 -6.78 -1.79 12.86
N GLY A 164 -6.20 -1.97 11.66
CA GLY A 164 -5.16 -2.98 11.41
C GLY A 164 -3.77 -2.43 11.76
N ASP A 165 -2.82 -3.32 12.09
CA ASP A 165 -1.48 -2.98 12.55
C ASP A 165 -0.76 -1.97 11.64
N SER A 166 -0.78 -2.19 10.32
CA SER A 166 -0.17 -1.29 9.32
C SER A 166 -0.74 0.13 9.32
N LEU A 167 -1.97 0.31 9.80
CA LEU A 167 -2.68 1.59 9.85
C LEU A 167 -2.60 2.23 11.24
N VAL A 168 -2.63 1.40 12.28
CA VAL A 168 -2.46 1.86 13.68
C VAL A 168 -1.09 2.51 13.86
N LYS A 169 0.00 1.90 13.35
CA LYS A 169 1.35 2.49 13.42
C LYS A 169 1.43 3.86 12.75
N ILE A 170 0.67 4.10 11.66
CA ILE A 170 0.61 5.39 10.96
C ILE A 170 -0.05 6.45 11.85
N ILE A 171 -1.20 6.13 12.43
CA ILE A 171 -1.93 7.06 13.32
C ILE A 171 -1.11 7.35 14.58
N ASN A 172 -0.49 6.33 15.17
CA ASN A 172 0.38 6.50 16.34
C ASN A 172 1.61 7.36 16.02
N GLY A 173 2.28 7.12 14.87
CA GLY A 173 3.38 7.95 14.42
C GLY A 173 2.98 9.42 14.21
N TYR A 174 1.80 9.66 13.64
CA TYR A 174 1.24 11.01 13.49
C TYR A 174 1.03 11.69 14.83
N GLU A 175 0.41 11.00 15.78
CA GLU A 175 0.19 11.52 17.14
C GLU A 175 1.51 11.82 17.86
N ASP A 176 2.49 10.91 17.77
CA ASP A 176 3.80 11.06 18.42
C ASP A 176 4.58 12.22 17.81
N GLY A 177 4.51 12.41 16.48
CA GLY A 177 5.08 13.57 15.81
C GLY A 177 4.45 14.88 16.25
N ALA A 178 3.12 14.92 16.34
CA ALA A 178 2.40 16.11 16.83
C ALA A 178 2.75 16.42 18.28
N LYS A 179 2.75 15.42 19.16
CA LYS A 179 3.09 15.58 20.59
C LYS A 179 4.55 15.90 20.84
N SER A 180 5.45 15.62 19.90
CA SER A 180 6.85 16.06 20.01
C SER A 180 6.99 17.58 19.91
N VAL A 181 6.05 18.26 19.25
CA VAL A 181 5.99 19.72 19.12
C VAL A 181 5.20 20.33 20.29
N ASN A 182 4.00 19.80 20.54
CA ASN A 182 3.14 20.24 21.64
C ASN A 182 2.53 19.03 22.36
N PRO A 183 3.00 18.69 23.58
CA PRO A 183 2.51 17.52 24.33
C PRO A 183 1.02 17.55 24.70
N ASP A 184 0.40 18.74 24.68
CA ASP A 184 -1.01 18.94 25.04
C ASP A 184 -1.97 18.82 23.84
N ILE A 185 -1.46 18.53 22.63
CA ILE A 185 -2.29 18.34 21.43
C ILE A 185 -3.24 17.15 21.62
N GLU A 186 -4.50 17.38 21.25
CA GLU A 186 -5.53 16.34 21.14
C GLU A 186 -5.58 15.81 19.71
N VAL A 187 -5.44 14.49 19.54
CA VAL A 187 -5.67 13.82 18.24
C VAL A 187 -6.95 13.00 18.35
N GLN A 188 -7.98 13.39 17.57
CA GLN A 188 -9.23 12.65 17.46
C GLN A 188 -9.09 11.60 16.33
N THR A 189 -9.27 10.32 16.66
CA THR A 189 -9.19 9.24 15.68
C THR A 189 -10.57 8.69 15.32
N ALA A 190 -10.81 8.41 14.04
CA ALA A 190 -12.00 7.71 13.57
C ALA A 190 -11.64 6.60 12.57
N TRP A 191 -12.35 5.48 12.69
CA TRP A 191 -12.25 4.33 11.81
C TRP A 191 -13.54 4.18 10.99
N THR A 192 -13.44 4.32 9.65
CA THR A 192 -14.62 4.35 8.76
C THR A 192 -15.16 2.98 8.43
N ASN A 193 -14.40 1.90 8.68
CA ASN A 193 -14.68 0.54 8.22
C ASN A 193 -14.83 0.41 6.69
N SER A 194 -14.16 1.30 5.93
CA SER A 194 -14.18 1.29 4.47
C SER A 194 -12.91 1.89 3.89
N PHE A 195 -12.39 1.30 2.82
CA PHE A 195 -11.29 1.84 2.02
C PHE A 195 -11.77 2.69 0.83
N VAL A 196 -13.07 2.67 0.52
CA VAL A 196 -13.61 3.23 -0.73
C VAL A 196 -14.79 4.19 -0.54
N ASP A 197 -15.57 4.07 0.54
CA ASP A 197 -16.75 4.90 0.76
C ASP A 197 -16.37 6.29 1.29
N THR A 198 -16.28 7.25 0.39
CA THR A 198 -15.89 8.64 0.69
C THR A 198 -16.88 9.35 1.62
N GLN A 199 -18.16 8.94 1.64
CA GLN A 199 -19.16 9.59 2.48
C GLN A 199 -18.87 9.32 3.97
N LEU A 200 -18.42 8.13 4.33
CA LEU A 200 -18.10 7.78 5.72
C LEU A 200 -16.96 8.65 6.26
N ALA A 201 -15.89 8.85 5.48
CA ALA A 201 -14.79 9.72 5.89
C ALA A 201 -15.21 11.20 5.93
N GLN A 202 -16.09 11.64 5.00
CA GLN A 202 -16.62 12.99 5.02
C GLN A 202 -17.49 13.26 6.27
N GLU A 203 -18.31 12.30 6.69
CA GLU A 203 -19.14 12.42 7.91
C GLU A 203 -18.26 12.43 9.16
N ALA A 204 -17.24 11.57 9.24
CA ALA A 204 -16.27 11.56 10.34
C ALA A 204 -15.51 12.88 10.43
N ALA A 205 -15.01 13.39 9.31
CA ALA A 205 -14.31 14.68 9.26
C ALA A 205 -15.20 15.84 9.71
N LYS A 206 -16.46 15.93 9.27
CA LYS A 206 -17.41 16.95 9.71
C LYS A 206 -17.65 16.92 11.21
N ALA A 207 -17.78 15.72 11.80
CA ALA A 207 -17.94 15.58 13.24
C ALA A 207 -16.71 16.08 14.01
N MET A 208 -15.49 15.82 13.50
CA MET A 208 -14.24 16.34 14.07
C MET A 208 -14.15 17.86 13.95
N ILE A 209 -14.50 18.43 12.80
CA ILE A 209 -14.53 19.87 12.56
C ILE A 209 -15.52 20.56 13.51
N ASP A 210 -16.71 19.99 13.71
CA ASP A 210 -17.70 20.49 14.67
C ASP A 210 -17.18 20.47 16.12
N ASN A 211 -16.22 19.59 16.43
CA ASN A 211 -15.51 19.52 17.73
C ASN A 211 -14.29 20.44 17.80
N GLY A 212 -14.02 21.20 16.74
CA GLY A 212 -12.96 22.21 16.71
C GLY A 212 -11.64 21.74 16.13
N VAL A 213 -11.60 20.58 15.46
CA VAL A 213 -10.43 20.15 14.68
C VAL A 213 -10.21 21.10 13.51
N ASP A 214 -8.97 21.54 13.29
CA ASP A 214 -8.58 22.48 12.22
C ASP A 214 -7.49 21.93 11.27
N VAL A 215 -6.98 20.72 11.54
CA VAL A 215 -6.10 19.97 10.62
C VAL A 215 -6.57 18.52 10.58
N ILE A 216 -6.79 17.96 9.39
CA ILE A 216 -7.22 16.57 9.21
C ILE A 216 -6.23 15.79 8.35
N LYS A 217 -5.70 14.69 8.88
CA LYS A 217 -5.00 13.64 8.15
C LYS A 217 -5.91 12.45 7.91
N HIS A 218 -5.70 11.76 6.78
CA HIS A 218 -6.24 10.42 6.58
C HIS A 218 -5.15 9.41 6.21
N CYS A 219 -5.45 8.12 6.39
CA CYS A 219 -4.73 6.98 5.82
C CYS A 219 -5.73 5.94 5.28
N ALA A 220 -6.80 6.42 4.63
CA ALA A 220 -7.99 5.64 4.30
C ALA A 220 -8.16 5.39 2.79
N ASN A 221 -7.07 5.44 2.02
CA ASN A 221 -7.08 5.26 0.57
C ASN A 221 -8.15 6.17 -0.09
N ALA A 222 -8.93 5.67 -1.07
CA ALA A 222 -9.97 6.45 -1.76
C ALA A 222 -11.06 7.02 -0.82
N CYS A 223 -11.39 6.30 0.27
CA CYS A 223 -12.31 6.77 1.30
C CYS A 223 -11.86 8.12 1.89
N GLY A 224 -10.55 8.32 2.10
CA GLY A 224 -9.96 9.53 2.66
C GLY A 224 -10.19 10.80 1.84
N ASN A 225 -10.46 10.68 0.53
CA ASN A 225 -10.81 11.84 -0.30
C ASN A 225 -12.07 12.57 0.22
N GLY A 226 -12.97 11.86 0.91
CA GLY A 226 -14.12 12.45 1.57
C GLY A 226 -13.73 13.35 2.76
N ALA A 227 -12.70 12.96 3.52
CA ALA A 227 -12.18 13.78 4.61
C ALA A 227 -11.54 15.08 4.08
N MET A 228 -10.74 14.97 3.01
CA MET A 228 -10.15 16.14 2.34
C MET A 228 -11.21 17.08 1.81
N ALA A 229 -12.28 16.56 1.17
CA ALA A 229 -13.39 17.37 0.69
C ALA A 229 -14.09 18.12 1.84
N ALA A 230 -14.30 17.48 2.99
CA ALA A 230 -14.88 18.13 4.16
C ALA A 230 -13.98 19.26 4.72
N ALA A 231 -12.66 19.05 4.72
CA ALA A 231 -11.69 20.07 5.15
C ALA A 231 -11.71 21.28 4.22
N VAL A 232 -11.74 21.05 2.89
CA VAL A 232 -11.87 22.11 1.88
C VAL A 232 -13.18 22.91 2.05
N ASP A 233 -14.32 22.21 2.22
CA ASP A 233 -15.62 22.82 2.44
C ASP A 233 -15.65 23.71 3.69
N ALA A 234 -14.91 23.32 4.74
CA ALA A 234 -14.83 24.04 6.00
C ALA A 234 -13.72 25.12 6.02
N GLY A 235 -12.84 25.16 5.03
CA GLY A 235 -11.72 26.09 4.96
C GLY A 235 -10.63 25.80 5.99
N ILE A 236 -10.45 24.55 6.42
CA ILE A 236 -9.40 24.08 7.31
C ILE A 236 -8.31 23.33 6.54
N TRP A 237 -7.21 22.99 7.22
CA TRP A 237 -6.12 22.27 6.61
C TRP A 237 -6.39 20.77 6.48
N CYS A 238 -5.82 20.15 5.43
CA CYS A 238 -5.79 18.72 5.27
C CYS A 238 -4.39 18.22 4.85
N GLN A 239 -4.16 16.93 5.00
CA GLN A 239 -2.90 16.26 4.69
C GLN A 239 -3.19 15.00 3.87
N GLY A 240 -2.41 14.81 2.79
CA GLY A 240 -2.55 13.71 1.86
C GLY A 240 -1.86 12.43 2.34
N ASP A 241 -2.19 11.32 1.67
CA ASP A 241 -1.67 9.99 1.99
C ASP A 241 -1.42 9.16 0.74
N SER A 242 -0.41 8.30 0.81
CA SER A 242 0.04 7.33 -0.20
C SER A 242 0.64 7.93 -1.47
N TYR A 243 0.13 9.04 -2.00
CA TYR A 243 0.59 9.70 -3.21
C TYR A 243 0.33 11.21 -3.16
N ASP A 244 0.83 11.95 -4.15
CA ASP A 244 0.59 13.41 -4.24
C ASP A 244 -0.90 13.70 -4.46
N GLN A 245 -1.54 14.21 -3.40
CA GLN A 245 -2.94 14.59 -3.41
C GLN A 245 -3.15 16.11 -3.52
N SER A 246 -2.12 16.89 -3.85
CA SER A 246 -2.19 18.36 -3.95
C SER A 246 -3.30 18.86 -4.87
N SER A 247 -3.61 18.12 -5.94
CA SER A 247 -4.67 18.46 -6.88
C SER A 247 -6.09 18.38 -6.31
N LEU A 248 -6.29 17.63 -5.20
CA LEU A 248 -7.60 17.46 -4.55
C LEU A 248 -7.95 18.64 -3.64
N ALA A 249 -6.94 19.30 -3.07
CA ALA A 249 -7.11 20.41 -2.13
C ALA A 249 -6.01 21.47 -2.27
N PRO A 250 -5.82 22.10 -3.45
CA PRO A 250 -4.64 22.91 -3.75
C PRO A 250 -4.42 24.08 -2.77
N ASP A 251 -5.49 24.64 -2.21
CA ASP A 251 -5.43 25.77 -1.29
C ASP A 251 -5.46 25.35 0.20
N ASN A 252 -5.69 24.06 0.49
CA ASN A 252 -5.91 23.54 1.85
C ASN A 252 -4.97 22.41 2.24
N ILE A 253 -4.17 21.88 1.31
CA ILE A 253 -3.24 20.77 1.62
C ILE A 253 -1.92 21.31 2.20
N LEU A 254 -1.43 20.70 3.28
CA LEU A 254 -0.15 21.02 3.88
C LEU A 254 0.98 20.16 3.32
N ASP A 255 0.70 18.89 3.11
CA ASP A 255 1.66 17.88 2.66
C ASP A 255 0.95 16.65 2.10
N SER A 256 1.74 15.74 1.53
CA SER A 256 1.31 14.37 1.22
C SER A 256 2.39 13.39 1.67
N ALA A 257 2.03 12.41 2.50
CA ALA A 257 2.88 11.25 2.76
C ALA A 257 2.92 10.37 1.51
N LEU A 258 4.10 10.08 0.99
CA LEU A 258 4.29 9.27 -0.22
C LEU A 258 4.79 7.87 0.16
N TYR A 259 4.23 6.84 -0.47
CA TYR A 259 4.62 5.44 -0.32
C TYR A 259 5.14 4.92 -1.66
N ASN A 260 6.48 4.82 -1.75
CA ASN A 260 7.18 4.53 -2.99
C ASN A 260 7.32 3.01 -3.19
N LEU A 261 6.23 2.36 -3.57
CA LEU A 261 6.21 0.91 -3.85
C LEU A 261 7.15 0.50 -4.98
N ASP A 262 7.47 1.39 -5.91
CA ASP A 262 8.48 1.15 -6.93
C ASP A 262 9.89 0.96 -6.33
N VAL A 263 10.25 1.71 -5.29
CA VAL A 263 11.50 1.51 -4.54
C VAL A 263 11.49 0.18 -3.78
N VAL A 264 10.37 -0.14 -3.12
CA VAL A 264 10.21 -1.40 -2.38
C VAL A 264 10.37 -2.61 -3.31
N LEU A 265 9.67 -2.60 -4.44
CA LEU A 265 9.68 -3.71 -5.40
C LEU A 265 10.98 -3.78 -6.21
N ASP A 266 11.62 -2.64 -6.48
CA ASP A 266 12.96 -2.61 -7.06
C ASP A 266 14.00 -3.21 -6.09
N THR A 267 13.91 -2.91 -4.80
CA THR A 267 14.77 -3.50 -3.76
C THR A 267 14.55 -5.01 -3.67
N ALA A 268 13.30 -5.45 -3.62
CA ALA A 268 12.95 -6.85 -3.53
C ALA A 268 13.43 -7.67 -4.75
N LEU A 269 13.13 -7.21 -5.96
CA LEU A 269 13.55 -7.89 -7.19
C LEU A 269 15.04 -7.70 -7.47
N GLY A 270 15.65 -6.63 -6.98
CA GLY A 270 17.09 -6.40 -7.01
C GLY A 270 17.86 -7.45 -6.23
N SER A 271 17.38 -7.83 -5.04
CA SER A 271 17.99 -8.90 -4.23
C SER A 271 17.97 -10.26 -4.92
N ILE A 272 16.95 -10.51 -5.76
CA ILE A 272 16.91 -11.70 -6.61
C ILE A 272 17.96 -11.60 -7.73
N ALA A 273 18.08 -10.41 -8.37
CA ALA A 273 18.98 -10.18 -9.50
C ALA A 273 20.46 -10.32 -9.13
N ASP A 274 20.84 -9.86 -7.95
CA ASP A 274 22.24 -9.91 -7.47
C ASP A 274 22.55 -11.13 -6.59
N GLY A 275 21.54 -11.96 -6.29
CA GLY A 275 21.67 -13.18 -5.50
C GLY A 275 21.80 -12.95 -4.00
N SER A 276 21.46 -11.74 -3.52
CA SER A 276 21.47 -11.39 -2.09
C SER A 276 20.15 -11.66 -1.36
N PHE A 277 19.18 -12.31 -2.01
CA PHE A 277 17.90 -12.62 -1.39
C PHE A 277 18.09 -13.46 -0.12
N GLU A 278 17.58 -12.95 0.98
CA GLU A 278 17.45 -13.65 2.25
C GLU A 278 15.98 -13.64 2.67
N GLY A 279 15.54 -14.72 3.33
CA GLY A 279 14.17 -14.87 3.81
C GLY A 279 13.96 -14.15 5.14
N GLU A 280 13.87 -12.83 5.08
CA GLU A 280 13.75 -11.95 6.24
C GLU A 280 12.59 -10.94 6.08
N VAL A 281 12.28 -10.22 7.16
CA VAL A 281 11.38 -9.07 7.13
C VAL A 281 12.21 -7.79 7.02
N TYR A 282 12.19 -7.18 5.83
CA TYR A 282 12.87 -5.93 5.54
C TYR A 282 11.97 -4.74 5.86
N ASN A 283 12.51 -3.79 6.62
CA ASN A 283 11.82 -2.55 6.94
C ASN A 283 12.46 -1.40 6.17
N LEU A 284 11.75 -0.88 5.18
CA LEU A 284 12.23 0.17 4.29
C LEU A 284 11.60 1.50 4.70
N GLY A 285 12.44 2.47 5.03
CA GLY A 285 12.02 3.77 5.54
C GLY A 285 12.40 4.95 4.64
N MET A 286 12.47 6.13 5.26
CA MET A 286 12.90 7.36 4.57
C MET A 286 14.35 7.26 4.09
N ALA A 287 15.22 6.60 4.84
CA ALA A 287 16.62 6.42 4.44
C ALA A 287 16.78 5.60 3.16
N ASP A 288 15.82 4.73 2.87
CA ASP A 288 15.77 3.87 1.68
C ASP A 288 15.01 4.52 0.52
N GLY A 289 14.33 5.66 0.77
CA GLY A 289 13.43 6.30 -0.19
C GLY A 289 12.09 5.59 -0.35
N ALA A 290 11.75 4.62 0.52
CA ALA A 290 10.49 3.89 0.46
C ALA A 290 9.31 4.71 0.95
N VAL A 291 9.54 5.68 1.84
CA VAL A 291 8.56 6.65 2.29
C VAL A 291 9.14 8.06 2.26
N GLU A 292 8.33 9.03 1.86
CA GLU A 292 8.70 10.44 1.75
C GLU A 292 7.56 11.34 2.24
N VAL A 293 7.84 12.63 2.41
CA VAL A 293 6.83 13.67 2.65
C VAL A 293 6.99 14.76 1.61
N LEU A 294 5.98 14.94 0.77
CA LEU A 294 5.90 16.03 -0.19
C LEU A 294 5.30 17.26 0.50
N LEU A 295 6.13 18.29 0.69
CA LEU A 295 5.72 19.55 1.32
C LEU A 295 5.01 20.45 0.31
N SER A 296 3.86 21.02 0.68
CA SER A 296 3.13 21.94 -0.21
C SER A 296 3.66 23.37 -0.15
N ASP A 297 3.28 24.18 -1.16
CA ASP A 297 3.59 25.60 -1.18
C ASP A 297 2.77 26.41 -0.16
N ASN A 298 1.72 25.83 0.43
CA ASN A 298 0.90 26.45 1.47
C ASN A 298 1.64 26.55 2.83
N LEU A 299 2.70 25.77 3.02
CA LEU A 299 3.47 25.79 4.26
C LEU A 299 4.36 27.03 4.37
N PRO A 300 4.40 27.69 5.54
CA PRO A 300 5.42 28.69 5.87
C PRO A 300 6.82 28.11 5.81
N GLU A 301 7.81 28.94 5.46
CA GLU A 301 9.20 28.49 5.30
C GLU A 301 9.84 27.94 6.59
N ASP A 302 9.45 28.45 7.76
CA ASP A 302 9.90 27.96 9.06
C ASP A 302 9.31 26.58 9.38
N VAL A 303 8.06 26.30 8.97
CA VAL A 303 7.45 24.98 9.10
C VAL A 303 8.10 23.99 8.13
N LYS A 304 8.37 24.39 6.87
CA LYS A 304 9.12 23.57 5.93
C LYS A 304 10.52 23.21 6.47
N ALA A 305 11.20 24.18 7.07
CA ALA A 305 12.53 23.95 7.66
C ALA A 305 12.46 22.98 8.84
N THR A 306 11.42 23.09 9.69
CA THR A 306 11.19 22.15 10.81
C THR A 306 10.91 20.73 10.33
N ALA A 307 10.06 20.58 9.29
CA ALA A 307 9.77 19.29 8.67
C ALA A 307 11.03 18.67 8.06
N GLN A 308 11.84 19.47 7.33
CA GLN A 308 13.07 18.99 6.72
C GLN A 308 14.10 18.54 7.78
N ASP A 309 14.26 19.30 8.89
CA ASP A 309 15.13 18.91 10.00
C ASP A 309 14.70 17.55 10.63
N ALA A 310 13.40 17.33 10.77
CA ALA A 310 12.88 16.05 11.23
C ALA A 310 13.15 14.90 10.25
N ILE A 311 12.96 15.13 8.95
CA ILE A 311 13.30 14.17 7.89
C ILE A 311 14.79 13.82 7.95
N ASP A 312 15.69 14.82 8.00
CA ASP A 312 17.14 14.62 8.04
C ASP A 312 17.55 13.82 9.29
N LYS A 313 16.92 14.06 10.43
CA LYS A 313 17.18 13.33 11.68
C LYS A 313 16.67 11.89 11.64
N ILE A 314 15.52 11.64 10.99
CA ILE A 314 15.03 10.26 10.78
C ILE A 314 15.96 9.51 9.85
N VAL A 315 16.33 10.12 8.73
CA VAL A 315 17.25 9.51 7.73
C VAL A 315 18.61 9.21 8.34
N SER A 316 19.13 10.09 9.22
CA SER A 316 20.42 9.86 9.90
C SER A 316 20.32 8.89 11.10
N GLY A 317 19.10 8.49 11.53
CA GLY A 317 18.89 7.67 12.73
C GLY A 317 19.03 8.44 14.05
N GLU A 318 19.05 9.78 14.02
CA GLU A 318 19.02 10.61 15.25
C GLU A 318 17.62 10.56 15.91
N ILE A 319 16.56 10.49 15.08
CA ILE A 319 15.19 10.21 15.54
C ILE A 319 14.84 8.79 15.09
N GLU A 320 14.59 7.92 16.06
CA GLU A 320 14.00 6.61 15.83
C GLU A 320 12.48 6.72 16.09
N VAL A 321 11.67 6.60 15.06
CA VAL A 321 10.21 6.60 15.18
C VAL A 321 9.77 5.21 15.62
N GLU A 322 9.09 5.12 16.75
CA GLU A 322 8.59 3.85 17.29
C GLU A 322 7.50 3.26 16.36
N ARG A 323 7.60 1.99 16.10
CA ARG A 323 6.57 1.22 15.39
C ARG A 323 5.59 0.65 16.42
N ASP A 324 4.63 1.44 16.84
CA ASP A 324 3.63 1.09 17.86
C ASP A 324 2.32 0.64 17.20
N TYR A 325 1.94 -0.62 17.43
CA TYR A 325 0.69 -1.23 16.95
C TYR A 325 -0.43 -1.18 17.99
N THR A 326 -0.21 -0.52 19.12
CA THR A 326 -1.21 -0.43 20.18
C THR A 326 -2.33 0.52 19.77
N LEU A 327 -3.55 0.03 19.71
CA LEU A 327 -4.71 0.89 19.48
C LEU A 327 -4.86 1.83 20.68
N ARG A 328 -4.68 3.12 20.42
CA ARG A 328 -4.83 4.19 21.43
C ARG A 328 -6.28 4.65 21.47
N ASP A 329 -6.77 5.03 22.67
CA ASP A 329 -8.15 5.51 22.89
C ASP A 329 -8.35 6.99 22.49
#